data_107b72e33bc8e295963a6ea4be0a0d47
#
_entry.id   107b72e33bc8e295963a6ea4be0a0d47
#
_cell.length_a   1.000
_cell.length_b   1.000
_cell.length_c   1.000
_cell.angle_alpha   90.00
_cell.angle_beta   90.00
_cell.angle_gamma   90.00
#
_symmetry.space_group_name_H-M   'P 1'
#
loop_
_entity.id
_entity.type
_entity.pdbx_description
1 polymer ?
#
loop_
_entity_poly.entity_id
_entity_poly.type
_entity_poly.pdbx_seq_one_letter_code
_entity_poly.pdbx_strand_id
1 'polypeptide(L)'
;IDSTKLSLFDNASTQYVNFVNSFGTSYSTLRGDASWARDTLDSRTSPTRGIVQSAYGEMGLPGGTLHYYKINYQHQWYHPLARDYTLRLNGEIGIANGLANDPLPFFKNYYAGGISSVRGFKSGTLGPKDSNGEAIGGGRRLVGNAEKYFPMPGLGQDKSIRLSAFKDIGTIVASND
;
A
#
# COMPACT_ATOMS: atom_id res chain seq x y z
N ILE A 1 -6.41 -8.50 20.85
CA ILE A 1 -7.74 -8.83 20.32
C ILE A 1 -8.34 -7.57 19.76
N ASP A 2 -8.68 -7.58 18.47
CA ASP A 2 -9.33 -6.45 17.79
C ASP A 2 -10.82 -6.73 17.66
N SER A 3 -11.65 -5.76 18.02
CA SER A 3 -13.09 -5.80 17.79
C SER A 3 -13.43 -4.83 16.67
N THR A 4 -14.02 -5.35 15.60
CA THR A 4 -14.45 -4.54 14.44
C THR A 4 -15.96 -4.65 14.29
N LYS A 5 -16.65 -3.50 14.21
CA LYS A 5 -18.07 -3.44 13.93
C LYS A 5 -18.27 -2.71 12.60
N LEU A 6 -19.00 -3.32 11.69
CA LEU A 6 -19.33 -2.77 10.38
C LEU A 6 -20.77 -2.27 10.35
N SER A 7 -20.99 -1.17 9.65
CA SER A 7 -22.31 -0.72 9.21
C SER A 7 -22.26 -0.48 7.71
N LEU A 8 -23.22 -1.04 6.98
CA LEU A 8 -23.35 -0.83 5.54
C LEU A 8 -24.31 0.32 5.26
N PHE A 9 -24.01 1.08 4.22
CA PHE A 9 -24.95 2.05 3.65
C PHE A 9 -25.87 1.36 2.64
N ASP A 10 -27.02 1.95 2.35
CA ASP A 10 -28.05 1.37 1.46
C ASP A 10 -27.57 1.07 0.02
N ASN A 11 -26.51 1.76 -0.43
CA ASN A 11 -25.88 1.59 -1.73
C ASN A 11 -24.54 0.84 -1.69
N ALA A 12 -24.31 0.06 -0.64
CA ALA A 12 -23.05 -0.67 -0.50
C ALA A 12 -22.85 -1.68 -1.64
N SER A 13 -21.61 -1.87 -2.06
CA SER A 13 -21.24 -2.86 -3.08
C SER A 13 -21.72 -4.27 -2.70
N THR A 14 -22.15 -5.04 -3.70
CA THR A 14 -22.60 -6.43 -3.52
C THR A 14 -21.57 -7.29 -2.78
N GLN A 15 -20.27 -7.06 -3.02
CA GLN A 15 -19.19 -7.76 -2.31
C GLN A 15 -19.26 -7.51 -0.79
N TYR A 16 -19.50 -6.27 -0.36
CA TYR A 16 -19.60 -5.93 1.05
C TYR A 16 -20.84 -6.52 1.71
N VAL A 17 -21.97 -6.48 0.97
CA VAL A 17 -23.22 -7.10 1.41
C VAL A 17 -23.07 -8.60 1.60
N ASN A 18 -22.47 -9.29 0.61
CA ASN A 18 -22.23 -10.73 0.68
C ASN A 18 -21.30 -11.10 1.85
N PHE A 19 -20.25 -10.32 2.08
CA PHE A 19 -19.35 -10.55 3.20
C PHE A 19 -20.08 -10.42 4.54
N VAL A 20 -20.87 -9.35 4.71
CA VAL A 20 -21.63 -9.13 5.96
C VAL A 20 -22.71 -10.20 6.15
N ASN A 21 -23.36 -10.66 5.08
CA ASN A 21 -24.34 -11.76 5.16
C ASN A 21 -23.71 -13.09 5.59
N SER A 22 -22.45 -13.34 5.19
CA SER A 22 -21.74 -14.59 5.53
C SER A 22 -21.12 -14.57 6.90
N PHE A 23 -20.59 -13.43 7.34
CA PHE A 23 -19.78 -13.32 8.57
C PHE A 23 -20.42 -12.42 9.64
N GLY A 24 -21.55 -11.75 9.35
CA GLY A 24 -22.20 -10.80 10.26
C GLY A 24 -21.60 -9.40 10.18
N THR A 25 -21.93 -8.57 11.18
CA THR A 25 -21.48 -7.18 11.28
C THR A 25 -20.47 -6.93 12.39
N SER A 26 -20.22 -7.92 13.26
CA SER A 26 -19.33 -7.78 14.42
C SER A 26 -18.31 -8.91 14.43
N TYR A 27 -17.03 -8.55 14.45
CA TYR A 27 -15.90 -9.49 14.40
C TYR A 27 -15.01 -9.29 15.62
N SER A 28 -14.58 -10.40 16.19
CA SER A 28 -13.52 -10.44 17.18
C SER A 28 -12.35 -11.20 16.59
N THR A 29 -11.27 -10.50 16.30
CA THR A 29 -10.10 -11.09 15.64
C THR A 29 -8.93 -11.16 16.62
N LEU A 30 -8.42 -12.36 16.82
CA LEU A 30 -7.12 -12.53 17.45
C LEU A 30 -6.06 -12.34 16.36
N ARG A 31 -5.32 -11.22 16.40
CA ARG A 31 -4.32 -10.86 15.39
C ARG A 31 -2.92 -10.93 15.96
N GLY A 32 -2.02 -11.58 15.23
CA GLY A 32 -0.59 -11.45 15.40
C GLY A 32 0.00 -10.62 14.28
N ASP A 33 0.94 -9.72 14.59
CA ASP A 33 1.66 -8.93 13.61
C ASP A 33 3.14 -8.81 13.95
N ALA A 34 3.95 -8.67 12.91
CA ALA A 34 5.39 -8.44 13.01
C ALA A 34 5.83 -7.42 11.97
N SER A 35 6.80 -6.60 12.34
CA SER A 35 7.39 -5.64 11.41
C SER A 35 8.90 -5.61 11.54
N TRP A 36 9.55 -5.33 10.40
CA TRP A 36 10.98 -5.11 10.32
C TRP A 36 11.25 -3.89 9.43
N ALA A 37 12.23 -3.08 9.82
CA ALA A 37 12.65 -1.93 9.05
C ALA A 37 14.17 -1.74 9.12
N ARG A 38 14.75 -1.31 7.99
CA ARG A 38 16.15 -0.92 7.87
C ARG A 38 16.21 0.42 7.14
N ASP A 39 16.92 1.37 7.72
CA ASP A 39 17.15 2.69 7.14
C ASP A 39 18.67 3.00 7.18
N THR A 40 19.25 3.32 6.03
CA THR A 40 20.64 3.68 5.85
C THR A 40 20.81 4.99 5.08
N LEU A 41 19.76 5.83 5.08
CA LEU A 41 19.79 7.11 4.38
C LEU A 41 20.83 8.05 4.98
N ASP A 42 21.49 8.80 4.11
CA ASP A 42 22.44 9.87 4.50
C ASP A 42 21.73 11.09 5.10
N SER A 43 20.46 11.30 4.79
CA SER A 43 19.63 12.40 5.32
C SER A 43 18.16 11.99 5.36
N ARG A 44 17.43 12.40 6.40
CA ARG A 44 16.00 12.15 6.52
C ARG A 44 15.15 13.12 5.71
N THR A 45 15.60 14.36 5.56
CA THR A 45 14.85 15.42 4.88
C THR A 45 15.17 15.51 3.40
N SER A 46 16.41 15.27 3.02
CA SER A 46 16.88 15.38 1.64
C SER A 46 17.85 14.24 1.29
N PRO A 47 17.39 12.99 1.27
CA PRO A 47 18.27 11.85 1.00
C PRO A 47 18.86 11.94 -0.40
N THR A 48 20.15 11.59 -0.50
CA THR A 48 20.87 11.47 -1.75
C THR A 48 21.43 10.07 -1.97
N ARG A 49 21.64 9.31 -0.89
CA ARG A 49 22.20 7.95 -0.92
C ARG A 49 21.60 7.09 0.18
N GLY A 50 21.56 5.80 -0.06
CA GLY A 50 21.18 4.80 0.92
C GLY A 50 19.92 4.04 0.52
N ILE A 51 19.47 3.18 1.41
CA ILE A 51 18.28 2.35 1.22
C ILE A 51 17.36 2.45 2.43
N VAL A 52 16.06 2.36 2.16
CA VAL A 52 15.03 2.06 3.16
C VAL A 52 14.35 0.77 2.76
N GLN A 53 14.25 -0.15 3.69
CA GLN A 53 13.53 -1.41 3.51
C GLN A 53 12.57 -1.57 4.69
N SER A 54 11.38 -2.02 4.41
CA SER A 54 10.42 -2.40 5.44
C SER A 54 9.63 -3.63 5.02
N ALA A 55 9.38 -4.48 6.00
CA ALA A 55 8.50 -5.62 5.87
C ALA A 55 7.48 -5.58 7.01
N TYR A 56 6.24 -5.86 6.70
CA TYR A 56 5.15 -5.97 7.66
C TYR A 56 4.33 -7.20 7.33
N GLY A 57 3.99 -7.96 8.34
CA GLY A 57 3.10 -9.11 8.24
C GLY A 57 2.08 -9.10 9.35
N GLU A 58 0.84 -9.41 9.03
CA GLU A 58 -0.23 -9.67 9.99
C GLU A 58 -0.99 -10.93 9.62
N MET A 59 -1.52 -11.63 10.62
CA MET A 59 -2.32 -12.83 10.45
C MET A 59 -3.42 -12.89 11.51
N GLY A 60 -4.63 -13.23 11.07
CA GLY A 60 -5.73 -13.60 11.94
C GLY A 60 -5.52 -15.03 12.44
N LEU A 61 -5.37 -15.18 13.77
CA LEU A 61 -5.06 -16.44 14.43
C LEU A 61 -6.34 -17.22 14.78
N PRO A 62 -6.26 -18.55 14.94
CA PRO A 62 -7.36 -19.36 15.43
C PRO A 62 -7.88 -18.86 16.80
N GLY A 63 -9.19 -18.92 16.99
CA GLY A 63 -9.86 -18.37 18.16
C GLY A 63 -10.52 -17.01 17.95
N GLY A 64 -10.29 -16.40 16.78
CA GLY A 64 -11.03 -15.22 16.29
C GLY A 64 -12.05 -15.59 15.21
N THR A 65 -12.82 -14.60 14.76
CA THR A 65 -13.86 -14.77 13.72
C THR A 65 -13.27 -14.73 12.30
N LEU A 66 -12.15 -14.04 12.10
CA LEU A 66 -11.57 -13.81 10.78
C LEU A 66 -10.20 -14.45 10.65
N HIS A 67 -10.04 -15.26 9.61
CA HIS A 67 -8.80 -15.96 9.29
C HIS A 67 -8.24 -15.43 7.97
N TYR A 68 -7.14 -14.72 8.03
CA TYR A 68 -6.48 -14.13 6.86
C TYR A 68 -4.99 -13.91 7.14
N TYR A 69 -4.23 -13.65 6.10
CA TYR A 69 -2.88 -13.10 6.21
C TYR A 69 -2.71 -11.90 5.30
N LYS A 70 -1.79 -11.02 5.68
CA LYS A 70 -1.43 -9.84 4.92
C LYS A 70 0.05 -9.57 5.09
N ILE A 71 0.78 -9.47 3.99
CA ILE A 71 2.23 -9.24 3.99
C ILE A 71 2.52 -8.08 3.04
N ASN A 72 3.29 -7.12 3.49
CA ASN A 72 3.76 -5.99 2.70
C ASN A 72 5.28 -5.88 2.77
N TYR A 73 5.92 -5.63 1.65
CA TYR A 73 7.33 -5.32 1.57
C TYR A 73 7.55 -4.08 0.73
N GLN A 74 8.40 -3.19 1.21
CA GLN A 74 8.81 -1.98 0.50
C GLN A 74 10.32 -1.88 0.46
N HIS A 75 10.84 -1.47 -0.68
CA HIS A 75 12.25 -1.17 -0.89
C HIS A 75 12.40 0.18 -1.58
N GLN A 76 13.12 1.10 -0.96
CA GLN A 76 13.51 2.38 -1.56
C GLN A 76 15.02 2.44 -1.66
N TRP A 77 15.50 2.90 -2.79
CA TRP A 77 16.92 3.09 -3.05
C TRP A 77 17.18 4.49 -3.59
N TYR A 78 18.13 5.17 -2.95
CA TYR A 78 18.60 6.47 -3.37
C TYR A 78 20.04 6.35 -3.87
N HIS A 79 20.28 6.82 -5.08
CA HIS A 79 21.59 6.75 -5.74
C HIS A 79 21.96 8.11 -6.30
N PRO A 80 23.11 8.70 -5.91
CA PRO A 80 23.58 9.94 -6.51
C PRO A 80 24.07 9.66 -7.94
N LEU A 81 23.48 10.32 -8.92
CA LEU A 81 23.88 10.24 -10.33
C LEU A 81 25.01 11.21 -10.64
N ALA A 82 24.97 12.39 -10.01
CA ALA A 82 25.97 13.44 -10.10
C ALA A 82 25.89 14.32 -8.83
N ARG A 83 26.70 15.37 -8.74
CA ARG A 83 26.83 16.22 -7.54
C ARG A 83 25.50 16.67 -6.94
N ASP A 84 24.50 17.03 -7.76
CA ASP A 84 23.20 17.56 -7.30
C ASP A 84 22.01 16.80 -7.92
N TYR A 85 22.27 15.63 -8.48
CA TYR A 85 21.27 14.76 -9.11
C TYR A 85 21.16 13.45 -8.34
N THR A 86 19.95 13.11 -7.96
CA THR A 86 19.68 11.86 -7.23
C THR A 86 18.61 11.07 -7.95
N LEU A 87 18.82 9.79 -8.14
CA LEU A 87 17.80 8.83 -8.55
C LEU A 87 17.21 8.17 -7.31
N ARG A 88 15.89 8.18 -7.21
CA ARG A 88 15.13 7.36 -6.25
C ARG A 88 14.38 6.28 -7.01
N LEU A 89 14.55 5.05 -6.58
CA LEU A 89 13.69 3.93 -6.99
C LEU A 89 12.93 3.44 -5.77
N ASN A 90 11.63 3.20 -5.94
CA ASN A 90 10.77 2.61 -4.92
C ASN A 90 10.02 1.44 -5.52
N GLY A 91 10.00 0.32 -4.83
CA GLY A 91 9.20 -0.85 -5.13
C GLY A 91 8.38 -1.25 -3.93
N GLU A 92 7.12 -1.58 -4.11
CA GLU A 92 6.21 -2.04 -3.06
C GLU A 92 5.42 -3.24 -3.56
N ILE A 93 5.44 -4.31 -2.77
CA ILE A 93 4.70 -5.54 -3.03
C ILE A 93 3.86 -5.86 -1.80
N GLY A 94 2.56 -6.09 -2.02
CA GLY A 94 1.62 -6.51 -1.00
C GLY A 94 0.87 -7.76 -1.43
N ILE A 95 0.71 -8.71 -0.50
CA ILE A 95 -0.08 -9.93 -0.71
C ILE A 95 -0.93 -10.14 0.53
N ALA A 96 -2.23 -10.33 0.32
CA ALA A 96 -3.20 -10.67 1.34
C ALA A 96 -4.19 -11.69 0.79
N ASN A 97 -4.59 -12.64 1.60
CA ASN A 97 -5.63 -13.61 1.26
C ASN A 97 -6.31 -14.14 2.52
N GLY A 98 -7.49 -14.70 2.36
CA GLY A 98 -8.14 -15.47 3.41
C GLY A 98 -7.41 -16.77 3.70
N LEU A 99 -7.68 -17.37 4.83
CA LEU A 99 -7.17 -18.67 5.26
C LEU A 99 -8.34 -19.62 5.54
N ALA A 100 -8.08 -20.92 5.44
CA ALA A 100 -9.06 -21.98 5.72
C ALA A 100 -10.39 -21.88 4.92
N ASN A 101 -10.30 -21.45 3.65
CA ASN A 101 -11.42 -21.18 2.74
C ASN A 101 -12.28 -19.95 3.12
N ASP A 102 -11.85 -19.14 4.08
CA ASP A 102 -12.48 -17.85 4.33
C ASP A 102 -12.01 -16.84 3.28
N PRO A 103 -12.89 -15.95 2.79
CA PRO A 103 -12.48 -14.87 1.90
C PRO A 103 -11.65 -13.82 2.66
N LEU A 104 -10.83 -13.08 1.93
CA LEU A 104 -10.14 -11.94 2.51
C LEU A 104 -11.17 -10.88 2.94
N PRO A 105 -11.15 -10.43 4.21
CA PRO A 105 -12.01 -9.33 4.63
C PRO A 105 -11.77 -8.10 3.77
N PHE A 106 -12.80 -7.52 3.16
CA PHE A 106 -12.67 -6.42 2.20
C PHE A 106 -11.94 -5.18 2.78
N PHE A 107 -12.05 -4.94 4.09
CA PHE A 107 -11.35 -3.85 4.78
C PHE A 107 -9.85 -4.14 4.99
N LYS A 108 -9.37 -5.34 4.60
CA LYS A 108 -7.97 -5.73 4.56
C LYS A 108 -7.37 -5.63 3.15
N ASN A 109 -8.20 -5.35 2.13
CA ASN A 109 -7.75 -5.15 0.76
C ASN A 109 -6.68 -4.06 0.65
N TYR A 110 -5.81 -4.21 -0.34
CA TYR A 110 -4.90 -3.16 -0.77
C TYR A 110 -5.60 -2.22 -1.73
N TYR A 111 -5.18 -0.97 -1.69
CA TYR A 111 -5.57 0.09 -2.61
C TYR A 111 -4.33 0.78 -3.15
N ALA A 112 -4.41 1.33 -4.36
CA ALA A 112 -3.36 2.15 -4.95
C ALA A 112 -3.98 3.28 -5.78
N GLY A 113 -3.14 4.24 -6.15
CA GLY A 113 -3.51 5.51 -6.78
C GLY A 113 -3.28 6.67 -5.82
N GLY A 114 -3.09 7.84 -6.38
CA GLY A 114 -2.80 9.06 -5.65
C GLY A 114 -1.31 9.36 -5.47
N ILE A 115 -1.04 10.49 -4.84
CA ILE A 115 0.31 11.07 -4.72
C ILE A 115 1.31 10.18 -3.97
N SER A 116 0.82 9.32 -3.08
CA SER A 116 1.66 8.43 -2.26
C SER A 116 1.98 7.10 -2.92
N SER A 117 1.36 6.76 -4.06
CA SER A 117 1.59 5.47 -4.72
C SER A 117 1.76 5.59 -6.24
N VAL A 118 0.71 5.85 -7.00
CA VAL A 118 0.75 6.02 -8.45
C VAL A 118 0.13 7.37 -8.78
N ARG A 119 0.95 8.37 -9.07
CA ARG A 119 0.54 9.72 -9.41
C ARG A 119 -0.21 9.73 -10.74
N GLY A 120 -1.15 10.65 -10.92
CA GLY A 120 -2.03 10.70 -12.09
C GLY A 120 -3.34 9.94 -11.92
N PHE A 121 -3.46 9.10 -10.90
CA PHE A 121 -4.72 8.46 -10.50
C PHE A 121 -5.30 9.10 -9.24
N LYS A 122 -6.62 9.14 -9.12
CA LYS A 122 -7.29 9.50 -7.87
C LYS A 122 -6.89 8.51 -6.78
N SER A 123 -6.79 8.99 -5.53
CA SER A 123 -6.40 8.15 -4.39
C SER A 123 -7.32 6.93 -4.26
N GLY A 124 -6.71 5.74 -4.17
CA GLY A 124 -7.42 4.49 -3.94
C GLY A 124 -8.25 3.96 -5.11
N THR A 125 -8.14 4.53 -6.31
CA THR A 125 -9.05 4.16 -7.44
C THR A 125 -8.45 3.19 -8.45
N LEU A 126 -7.21 2.76 -8.25
CA LEU A 126 -6.54 1.85 -9.16
C LEU A 126 -6.89 0.41 -8.79
N GLY A 127 -7.27 -0.41 -9.77
CA GLY A 127 -7.56 -1.82 -9.60
C GLY A 127 -9.02 -2.19 -9.87
N PRO A 128 -9.48 -3.33 -9.30
CA PRO A 128 -10.83 -3.83 -9.48
C PRO A 128 -11.89 -2.84 -9.01
N LYS A 129 -12.99 -2.80 -9.72
CA LYS A 129 -14.15 -1.95 -9.44
C LYS A 129 -15.41 -2.78 -9.32
N ASP A 130 -16.34 -2.31 -8.54
CA ASP A 130 -17.69 -2.88 -8.46
C ASP A 130 -18.59 -2.43 -9.63
N SER A 131 -19.86 -2.86 -9.60
CA SER A 131 -20.86 -2.50 -10.59
C SER A 131 -21.18 -1.00 -10.66
N ASN A 132 -20.87 -0.26 -9.60
CA ASN A 132 -21.09 1.19 -9.51
C ASN A 132 -19.84 1.99 -9.98
N GLY A 133 -18.74 1.29 -10.35
CA GLY A 133 -17.48 1.90 -10.75
C GLY A 133 -16.59 2.32 -9.57
N GLU A 134 -16.97 1.99 -8.34
CA GLU A 134 -16.17 2.26 -7.14
C GLU A 134 -15.07 1.21 -6.96
N ALA A 135 -13.88 1.66 -6.57
CA ALA A 135 -12.74 0.77 -6.37
C ALA A 135 -12.94 -0.09 -5.11
N ILE A 136 -12.88 -1.38 -5.27
CA ILE A 136 -13.02 -2.36 -4.17
C ILE A 136 -11.69 -2.87 -3.62
N GLY A 137 -10.58 -2.41 -4.21
CA GLY A 137 -9.25 -2.88 -3.83
C GLY A 137 -8.99 -4.33 -4.26
N GLY A 138 -7.99 -4.97 -3.64
CA GLY A 138 -7.66 -6.36 -3.94
C GLY A 138 -6.63 -6.95 -3.01
N GLY A 139 -6.42 -8.25 -3.13
CA GLY A 139 -5.49 -9.01 -2.29
C GLY A 139 -4.03 -8.89 -2.71
N ARG A 140 -3.72 -8.35 -3.89
CA ARG A 140 -2.34 -8.21 -4.37
C ARG A 140 -2.09 -6.77 -4.82
N ARG A 141 -0.96 -6.22 -4.41
CA ARG A 141 -0.51 -4.88 -4.75
C ARG A 141 0.91 -4.92 -5.29
N LEU A 142 1.14 -4.25 -6.41
CA LEU A 142 2.45 -3.97 -6.94
C LEU A 142 2.52 -2.51 -7.32
N VAL A 143 3.51 -1.78 -6.78
CA VAL A 143 3.78 -0.38 -7.11
C VAL A 143 5.26 -0.20 -7.34
N GLY A 144 5.62 0.56 -8.35
CA GLY A 144 6.98 0.95 -8.68
C GLY A 144 7.04 2.43 -9.03
N ASN A 145 8.02 3.13 -8.47
CA ASN A 145 8.26 4.53 -8.74
C ASN A 145 9.73 4.75 -9.09
N ALA A 146 10.00 5.47 -10.14
CA ALA A 146 11.32 5.99 -10.49
C ALA A 146 11.25 7.52 -10.49
N GLU A 147 12.16 8.17 -9.76
CA GLU A 147 12.12 9.61 -9.58
C GLU A 147 13.55 10.17 -9.63
N LYS A 148 13.77 11.15 -10.50
CA LYS A 148 15.04 11.85 -10.61
C LYS A 148 14.89 13.23 -10.01
N TYR A 149 15.65 13.49 -8.95
CA TYR A 149 15.74 14.82 -8.33
C TYR A 149 16.87 15.62 -8.95
N PHE A 150 16.65 16.92 -9.12
CA PHE A 150 17.63 17.88 -9.61
C PHE A 150 17.42 19.25 -8.96
N PRO A 151 18.48 20.09 -8.88
CA PRO A 151 18.40 21.39 -8.24
C PRO A 151 17.46 22.30 -9.01
N MET A 152 16.76 23.16 -8.28
CA MET A 152 15.93 24.20 -8.90
C MET A 152 16.84 25.26 -9.53
N PRO A 153 16.70 25.58 -10.82
CA PRO A 153 17.46 26.64 -11.46
C PRO A 153 17.22 27.98 -10.77
N GLY A 154 18.26 28.78 -10.60
CA GLY A 154 18.19 30.13 -10.04
C GLY A 154 18.35 30.24 -8.52
N LEU A 155 18.37 29.14 -7.77
CA LEU A 155 18.56 29.17 -6.30
C LEU A 155 20.02 29.04 -5.85
N GLY A 156 20.98 29.02 -6.79
CA GLY A 156 22.40 28.96 -6.47
C GLY A 156 22.77 27.71 -5.66
N GLN A 157 23.30 27.90 -4.45
CA GLN A 157 23.71 26.79 -3.58
C GLN A 157 22.60 26.29 -2.63
N ASP A 158 21.44 26.89 -2.66
CA ASP A 158 20.31 26.45 -1.83
C ASP A 158 19.75 25.13 -2.36
N LYS A 159 19.87 24.07 -1.56
CA LYS A 159 19.41 22.71 -1.88
C LYS A 159 18.11 22.35 -1.16
N SER A 160 17.46 23.30 -0.51
CA SER A 160 16.21 23.09 0.23
C SER A 160 15.05 22.74 -0.72
N ILE A 161 15.08 23.27 -1.95
CA ILE A 161 14.10 23.01 -3.00
C ILE A 161 14.73 22.21 -4.13
N ARG A 162 14.13 21.08 -4.45
CA ARG A 162 14.53 20.24 -5.59
C ARG A 162 13.33 20.01 -6.49
N LEU A 163 13.56 20.01 -7.78
CA LEU A 163 12.59 19.55 -8.77
C LEU A 163 12.71 18.05 -8.93
N SER A 164 11.63 17.40 -9.37
CA SER A 164 11.67 16.00 -9.73
C SER A 164 10.95 15.71 -11.05
N ALA A 165 11.51 14.78 -11.81
CA ALA A 165 10.83 14.09 -12.90
C ALA A 165 10.60 12.64 -12.46
N PHE A 166 9.39 12.12 -12.69
CA PHE A 166 9.02 10.81 -12.19
C PHE A 166 8.28 9.96 -13.21
N LYS A 167 8.32 8.66 -13.00
CA LYS A 167 7.51 7.65 -13.67
C LYS A 167 7.00 6.66 -12.62
N ASP A 168 5.69 6.46 -12.59
CA ASP A 168 5.03 5.54 -11.69
C ASP A 168 4.33 4.43 -12.47
N ILE A 169 4.38 3.23 -11.92
CA ILE A 169 3.61 2.08 -12.39
C ILE A 169 2.95 1.42 -11.18
N GLY A 170 1.81 0.79 -11.38
CA GLY A 170 1.19 0.04 -10.31
C GLY A 170 -0.04 -0.72 -10.76
N THR A 171 -0.35 -1.76 -10.01
CA THR A 171 -1.56 -2.56 -10.19
C THR A 171 -2.07 -3.09 -8.86
N ILE A 172 -3.38 -3.25 -8.79
CA ILE A 172 -4.08 -4.00 -7.76
C ILE A 172 -4.81 -5.15 -8.45
N VAL A 173 -4.66 -6.35 -7.91
CA VAL A 173 -5.32 -7.55 -8.42
C VAL A 173 -6.23 -8.09 -7.34
N ALA A 174 -7.43 -8.52 -7.71
CA ALA A 174 -8.37 -9.15 -6.79
C ALA A 174 -7.71 -10.34 -6.06
N SER A 175 -8.15 -10.64 -4.84
CA SER A 175 -7.90 -11.93 -4.22
C SER A 175 -8.64 -12.98 -5.05
N ASN A 176 -8.01 -14.14 -5.29
CA ASN A 176 -8.72 -15.28 -5.82
C ASN A 176 -9.58 -15.83 -4.67
N ASP A 177 -10.87 -15.73 -4.83
CA ASP A 177 -11.84 -16.43 -3.99
C ASP A 177 -11.89 -17.91 -4.39
#